data_fdff6b0f21f7952ef96f0a3b956f3750
#
_entry.id   fdff6b0f21f7952ef96f0a3b956f3750
#
_cell.length_a   1.000
_cell.length_b   1.000
_cell.length_c   1.000
_cell.angle_alpha   90.00
_cell.angle_beta   90.00
_cell.angle_gamma   90.00
#
_symmetry.space_group_name_H-M   'P 1'
#
loop_
_entity.id
_entity.type
_entity.pdbx_description
1 polymer ?
#
loop_
_entity_poly.entity_id
_entity_poly.type
_entity_poly.pdbx_seq_one_letter_code
_entity_poly.pdbx_strand_id
1 'polypeptide(L)'
;MSKANTIASSMLSEHPDATGILAANDSMALGAIAAVKSAGRTDDILIVGFDNISAVQEAIKEGKILATADQHGGSLAVFGIEAALQMLADSDSIPQDVETPVDLITAETLQR
;
A
#
# COMPACT_ATOMS: atom_id res chain seq x y z
N MET A 1 9.65 7.15 -4.44
CA MET A 1 8.82 8.39 -4.45
C MET A 1 8.96 9.19 -5.74
N SER A 2 10.15 9.66 -6.15
CA SER A 2 10.32 10.49 -7.36
C SER A 2 9.86 9.82 -8.65
N LYS A 3 10.21 8.55 -8.87
CA LYS A 3 9.80 7.79 -10.06
C LYS A 3 8.26 7.58 -10.10
N ALA A 4 7.63 7.29 -8.97
CA ALA A 4 6.19 7.14 -8.89
C ALA A 4 5.47 8.46 -9.19
N ASN A 5 5.98 9.60 -8.69
CA ASN A 5 5.46 10.91 -9.04
C ASN A 5 5.54 11.17 -10.56
N THR A 6 6.70 10.92 -11.18
CA THR A 6 6.87 11.12 -12.63
C THR A 6 5.88 10.27 -13.43
N ILE A 7 5.76 8.99 -13.09
CA ILE A 7 4.85 8.06 -13.78
C ILE A 7 3.39 8.49 -13.58
N ALA A 8 2.99 8.79 -12.35
CA ALA A 8 1.63 9.24 -12.07
C ALA A 8 1.29 10.56 -12.81
N SER A 9 2.23 11.49 -12.91
CA SER A 9 2.06 12.72 -13.67
C SER A 9 1.83 12.45 -15.17
N SER A 10 2.60 11.52 -15.77
CA SER A 10 2.38 11.11 -17.17
C SER A 10 1.01 10.46 -17.35
N MET A 11 0.64 9.52 -16.46
CA MET A 11 -0.65 8.82 -16.52
C MET A 11 -1.83 9.78 -16.40
N LEU A 12 -1.76 10.79 -15.51
CA LEU A 12 -2.81 11.79 -15.36
C LEU A 12 -2.94 12.70 -16.59
N SER A 13 -1.83 12.96 -17.29
CA SER A 13 -1.85 13.71 -18.55
C SER A 13 -2.43 12.90 -19.69
N GLU A 14 -2.13 11.61 -19.76
CA GLU A 14 -2.61 10.69 -20.79
C GLU A 14 -4.06 10.27 -20.56
N HIS A 15 -4.50 10.26 -19.30
CA HIS A 15 -5.84 9.83 -18.87
C HIS A 15 -6.53 10.93 -18.04
N PRO A 16 -6.94 12.04 -18.66
CA PRO A 16 -7.55 13.18 -17.95
C PRO A 16 -8.89 12.85 -17.29
N ASP A 17 -9.52 11.77 -17.68
CA ASP A 17 -10.77 11.21 -17.12
C ASP A 17 -10.57 10.24 -15.95
N ALA A 18 -9.32 9.90 -15.60
CA ALA A 18 -9.04 9.05 -14.46
C ALA A 18 -9.56 9.66 -13.14
N THR A 19 -10.20 8.86 -12.31
CA THR A 19 -10.77 9.26 -11.01
C THR A 19 -10.12 8.54 -9.83
N GLY A 20 -9.20 7.61 -10.06
CA GLY A 20 -8.52 6.87 -9.01
C GLY A 20 -7.15 6.36 -9.42
N ILE A 21 -6.28 6.19 -8.42
CA ILE A 21 -4.96 5.59 -8.55
C ILE A 21 -4.83 4.47 -7.52
N LEU A 22 -4.60 3.26 -8.01
CA LEU A 22 -4.20 2.11 -7.19
C LEU A 22 -2.68 2.01 -7.23
N ALA A 23 -2.04 2.41 -6.14
CA ALA A 23 -0.59 2.31 -6.02
C ALA A 23 -0.21 0.92 -5.50
N ALA A 24 0.82 0.32 -6.09
CA ALA A 24 1.27 -1.03 -5.71
C ALA A 24 1.80 -1.11 -4.27
N ASN A 25 2.25 0.02 -3.72
CA ASN A 25 2.59 0.15 -2.31
C ASN A 25 2.47 1.60 -1.83
N ASP A 26 2.58 1.80 -0.53
CA ASP A 26 2.43 3.09 0.12
C ASP A 26 3.50 4.12 -0.28
N SER A 27 4.73 3.69 -0.52
CA SER A 27 5.78 4.59 -1.01
C SER A 27 5.47 5.16 -2.39
N MET A 28 4.79 4.37 -3.24
CA MET A 28 4.29 4.84 -4.54
C MET A 28 3.06 5.72 -4.37
N ALA A 29 2.15 5.39 -3.43
CA ALA A 29 0.99 6.23 -3.11
C ALA A 29 1.41 7.65 -2.69
N LEU A 30 2.45 7.78 -1.86
CA LEU A 30 3.01 9.09 -1.50
C LEU A 30 3.55 9.85 -2.73
N GLY A 31 4.12 9.15 -3.70
CA GLY A 31 4.52 9.74 -4.97
C GLY A 31 3.33 10.22 -5.82
N ALA A 32 2.25 9.45 -5.82
CA ALA A 32 1.00 9.80 -6.51
C ALA A 32 0.34 11.04 -5.91
N ILE A 33 0.37 11.22 -4.58
CA ILE A 33 -0.14 12.47 -3.93
C ILE A 33 0.53 13.71 -4.55
N ALA A 34 1.85 13.67 -4.70
CA ALA A 34 2.58 14.80 -5.26
C ALA A 34 2.16 15.10 -6.71
N ALA A 35 1.95 14.06 -7.54
CA ALA A 35 1.49 14.19 -8.91
C ALA A 35 0.08 14.77 -8.99
N VAL A 36 -0.85 14.25 -8.21
CA VAL A 36 -2.25 14.69 -8.15
C VAL A 36 -2.34 16.16 -7.69
N LYS A 37 -1.55 16.53 -6.68
CA LYS A 37 -1.43 17.90 -6.19
C LYS A 37 -0.91 18.85 -7.28
N SER A 38 0.16 18.45 -7.97
CA SER A 38 0.75 19.25 -9.07
C SER A 38 -0.21 19.42 -10.25
N ALA A 39 -1.06 18.42 -10.49
CA ALA A 39 -2.11 18.48 -11.52
C ALA A 39 -3.35 19.30 -11.10
N GLY A 40 -3.42 19.76 -9.84
CA GLY A 40 -4.58 20.49 -9.31
C GLY A 40 -5.84 19.63 -9.15
N ARG A 41 -5.67 18.30 -8.99
CA ARG A 41 -6.79 17.33 -8.98
C ARG A 41 -6.96 16.62 -7.64
N THR A 42 -6.58 17.27 -6.55
CA THR A 42 -6.59 16.67 -5.20
C THR A 42 -7.99 16.18 -4.77
N ASP A 43 -9.04 16.87 -5.18
CA ASP A 43 -10.42 16.54 -4.82
C ASP A 43 -11.09 15.55 -5.80
N ASP A 44 -10.45 15.30 -6.94
CA ASP A 44 -11.02 14.50 -8.04
C ASP A 44 -10.46 13.08 -8.10
N ILE A 45 -9.29 12.84 -7.51
CA ILE A 45 -8.56 11.56 -7.62
C ILE A 45 -8.49 10.87 -6.26
N LEU A 46 -9.06 9.68 -6.19
CA LEU A 46 -8.91 8.79 -5.03
C LEU A 46 -7.60 8.02 -5.14
N ILE A 47 -6.84 7.93 -4.05
CA ILE A 47 -5.58 7.17 -4.01
C ILE A 47 -5.70 6.06 -2.96
N VAL A 48 -5.28 4.85 -3.33
CA VAL A 48 -5.20 3.69 -2.44
C VAL A 48 -3.78 3.13 -2.49
N GLY A 49 -3.25 2.76 -1.33
CA GLY A 49 -1.92 2.18 -1.17
C GLY A 49 -1.95 0.74 -0.65
N PHE A 50 -0.79 0.24 -0.25
CA PHE A 50 -0.57 -1.08 0.32
C PHE A 50 0.67 -1.04 1.22
N ASP A 51 0.64 -1.59 2.40
CA ASP A 51 1.66 -1.80 3.45
C ASP A 51 1.35 -1.14 4.80
N ASN A 52 0.45 -0.15 4.86
CA ASN A 52 0.08 0.54 6.10
C ASN A 52 1.27 1.24 6.79
N ILE A 53 2.13 1.92 6.05
CA ILE A 53 3.24 2.68 6.64
C ILE A 53 2.74 3.94 7.37
N SER A 54 3.46 4.37 8.41
CA SER A 54 3.06 5.50 9.24
C SER A 54 2.80 6.80 8.45
N ALA A 55 3.60 7.09 7.43
CA ALA A 55 3.42 8.27 6.59
C ALA A 55 2.10 8.24 5.80
N VAL A 56 1.61 7.04 5.41
CA VAL A 56 0.33 6.88 4.73
C VAL A 56 -0.83 6.93 5.72
N GLN A 57 -0.67 6.43 6.95
CA GLN A 57 -1.68 6.62 8.00
C GLN A 57 -1.95 8.11 8.25
N GLU A 58 -0.91 8.94 8.31
CA GLU A 58 -1.08 10.40 8.42
C GLU A 58 -1.75 10.99 7.17
N ALA A 59 -1.36 10.56 5.98
CA ALA A 59 -2.00 11.00 4.73
C ALA A 59 -3.48 10.60 4.65
N ILE A 60 -3.87 9.46 5.22
CA ILE A 60 -5.29 9.04 5.34
C ILE A 60 -6.05 9.97 6.30
N LYS A 61 -5.48 10.27 7.46
CA LYS A 61 -6.09 11.23 8.43
C LYS A 61 -6.27 12.62 7.83
N GLU A 62 -5.36 13.04 6.95
CA GLU A 62 -5.42 14.31 6.23
C GLU A 62 -6.33 14.27 4.99
N GLY A 63 -6.94 13.13 4.67
CA GLY A 63 -7.82 12.96 3.51
C GLY A 63 -7.10 12.92 2.15
N LYS A 64 -5.77 12.74 2.12
CA LYS A 64 -4.96 12.68 0.90
C LYS A 64 -4.91 11.28 0.27
N ILE A 65 -5.13 10.26 1.07
CA ILE A 65 -5.24 8.84 0.67
C ILE A 65 -6.54 8.31 1.24
N LEU A 66 -7.27 7.53 0.45
CA LEU A 66 -8.54 6.95 0.87
C LEU A 66 -8.32 5.78 1.83
N ALA A 67 -7.41 4.88 1.49
CA ALA A 67 -7.16 3.66 2.23
C ALA A 67 -5.80 3.05 1.89
N THR A 68 -5.32 2.16 2.74
CA THR A 68 -4.22 1.25 2.47
C THR A 68 -4.56 -0.14 3.00
N ALA A 69 -3.93 -1.17 2.47
CA ALA A 69 -4.06 -2.54 2.97
C ALA A 69 -2.88 -2.87 3.88
N ASP A 70 -3.17 -3.40 5.08
CA ASP A 70 -2.16 -3.90 6.01
C ASP A 70 -2.02 -5.42 5.85
N GLN A 71 -0.90 -5.87 5.33
CA GLN A 71 -0.57 -7.29 5.20
C GLN A 71 0.11 -7.88 6.44
N HIS A 72 0.23 -7.12 7.52
CA HIS A 72 0.89 -7.55 8.76
C HIS A 72 2.31 -8.09 8.52
N GLY A 73 3.17 -7.27 7.91
CA GLY A 73 4.52 -7.66 7.48
C GLY A 73 5.36 -8.31 8.58
N GLY A 74 5.20 -7.90 9.84
CA GLY A 74 5.84 -8.56 11.00
C GLY A 74 5.40 -10.01 11.16
N SER A 75 4.11 -10.29 11.04
CA SER A 75 3.56 -11.66 11.12
C SER A 75 4.02 -12.52 9.94
N LEU A 76 4.07 -11.95 8.73
CA LEU A 76 4.61 -12.64 7.56
C LEU A 76 6.07 -13.05 7.77
N ALA A 77 6.89 -12.19 8.35
CA ALA A 77 8.28 -12.49 8.67
C ALA A 77 8.39 -13.64 9.68
N VAL A 78 7.57 -13.63 10.73
CA VAL A 78 7.53 -14.70 11.74
C VAL A 78 7.14 -16.04 11.10
N PHE A 79 6.07 -16.08 10.32
CA PHE A 79 5.64 -17.30 9.61
C PHE A 79 6.72 -17.83 8.67
N GLY A 80 7.42 -16.95 7.94
CA GLY A 80 8.52 -17.34 7.06
C GLY A 80 9.69 -17.96 7.84
N ILE A 81 10.07 -17.38 8.98
CA ILE A 81 11.14 -17.89 9.85
C ILE A 81 10.74 -19.23 10.46
N GLU A 82 9.52 -19.36 10.98
CA GLU A 82 9.01 -20.63 11.53
C GLU A 82 9.00 -21.74 10.49
N ALA A 83 8.53 -21.45 9.25
CA ALA A 83 8.56 -22.41 8.15
C ALA A 83 9.99 -22.83 7.79
N ALA A 84 10.93 -21.90 7.73
CA ALA A 84 12.34 -22.19 7.47
C ALA A 84 12.97 -23.07 8.56
N LEU A 85 12.70 -22.78 9.83
CA LEU A 85 13.18 -23.60 10.95
C LEU A 85 12.60 -25.02 10.93
N GLN A 86 11.31 -25.15 10.57
CA GLN A 86 10.66 -26.44 10.41
C GLN A 86 11.30 -27.27 9.28
N MET A 87 11.60 -26.64 8.14
CA MET A 87 12.29 -27.30 7.03
C MET A 87 13.71 -27.73 7.39
N LEU A 88 14.43 -26.96 8.23
CA LEU A 88 15.75 -27.32 8.73
C LEU A 88 15.70 -28.48 9.72
N ALA A 89 14.64 -28.59 10.50
CA ALA A 89 14.45 -29.69 11.45
C ALA A 89 13.99 -31.00 10.77
N ASP A 90 13.19 -30.89 9.70
CA ASP A 90 12.65 -31.99 8.92
C ASP A 90 12.65 -31.61 7.43
N SER A 91 13.65 -32.16 6.69
CA SER A 91 13.83 -31.84 5.26
C SER A 91 12.69 -32.35 4.37
N ASP A 92 11.87 -33.29 4.85
CA ASP A 92 10.69 -33.79 4.13
C ASP A 92 9.43 -32.93 4.41
N SER A 93 9.52 -32.00 5.37
CA SER A 93 8.47 -31.05 5.66
C SER A 93 8.51 -29.90 4.64
N ILE A 94 7.65 -29.97 3.64
CA ILE A 94 7.44 -28.88 2.68
C ILE A 94 6.31 -28.00 3.22
N PRO A 95 6.57 -26.70 3.53
CA PRO A 95 5.49 -25.82 3.93
C PRO A 95 4.49 -25.69 2.78
N GLN A 96 3.22 -25.79 3.11
CA GLN A 96 2.15 -25.47 2.17
C GLN A 96 2.01 -23.95 2.06
N ASP A 97 1.48 -23.48 0.95
CA ASP A 97 1.09 -22.07 0.81
C ASP A 97 0.12 -21.71 1.92
N VAL A 98 0.44 -20.65 2.65
CA VAL A 98 -0.38 -20.14 3.75
C VAL A 98 -0.88 -18.76 3.40
N GLU A 99 -2.18 -18.58 3.36
CA GLU A 99 -2.79 -17.27 3.25
C GLU A 99 -2.75 -16.57 4.61
N THR A 100 -2.29 -15.32 4.62
CA THR A 100 -2.25 -14.49 5.81
C THR A 100 -3.33 -13.39 5.73
N PRO A 101 -3.89 -12.96 6.87
CA PRO A 101 -4.93 -11.94 6.87
C PRO A 101 -4.41 -10.60 6.36
N VAL A 102 -5.27 -9.88 5.66
CA VAL A 102 -5.04 -8.49 5.22
C VAL A 102 -6.19 -7.64 5.72
N ASP A 103 -5.88 -6.52 6.36
CA ASP A 103 -6.87 -5.58 6.86
C ASP A 103 -6.91 -4.31 6.02
N LEU A 104 -8.10 -3.77 5.81
CA LEU A 104 -8.30 -2.47 5.17
C LEU A 104 -8.19 -1.36 6.20
N ILE A 105 -7.26 -0.45 5.98
CA ILE A 105 -7.02 0.71 6.84
C ILE A 105 -7.58 1.96 6.18
N THR A 106 -8.50 2.62 6.88
CA THR A 106 -9.18 3.85 6.46
C THR A 106 -9.12 4.89 7.58
N ALA A 107 -9.61 6.10 7.33
CA ALA A 107 -9.71 7.12 8.37
C ALA A 107 -10.57 6.65 9.55
N GLU A 108 -11.62 5.88 9.30
CA GLU A 108 -12.49 5.32 10.35
C GLU A 108 -11.76 4.30 11.23
N THR A 109 -11.01 3.38 10.61
CA THR A 109 -10.26 2.34 11.36
C THR A 109 -9.11 2.93 12.17
N LEU A 110 -8.50 4.04 11.72
CA LEU A 110 -7.42 4.73 12.45
C LEU A 110 -7.90 5.56 13.64
N GLN A 111 -9.21 5.80 13.77
CA GLN A 111 -9.80 6.53 14.91
C GLN A 111 -10.22 5.59 16.06
N ARG A 112 -10.21 4.30 15.83
CA ARG A 112 -10.54 3.26 16.83
C ARG A 112 -9.31 2.86 17.63
#